data_dd767b299895bae1e69972f8e4981521
#
_entry.id   dd767b299895bae1e69972f8e4981521
#
_cell.length_a   1.000
_cell.length_b   1.000
_cell.length_c   1.000
_cell.angle_alpha   90.00
_cell.angle_beta   90.00
_cell.angle_gamma   90.00
#
_symmetry.space_group_name_H-M   'P 1'
#
loop_
_entity.id
_entity.type
_entity.pdbx_description
1 polymer ?
#
loop_
_entity_poly.entity_id
_entity_poly.type
_entity_poly.pdbx_seq_one_letter_code
_entity_poly.pdbx_strand_id
1 'polypeptide(L)'
;MRKWGIVFLAVALLLGDAATGWAVDFKVKGSWQFAFDYINGGNFMGKNRQGSHQIGQQWAAIHQKRDEFEAIQRLHLQLQAVASESLAGVVFFEIGEQRWGMSAQGGALGADGSNMVKVKQAYVDWMPPHADLKVRMGLQGVRLPGFALDNPVFNDDVAGITASYAFNKSFGLTALWMRPYNDNWLDTADNGVTADYLDNFDLFVLLAPVSLDGMKITPWAMAGGMGPNTLKPFTVRNAAGNSKTFTFNNPSSQAIDGLQMRDGLFPAAFSSGRGGASLWNTAYSTMFWGGLTGEVTAFSPFRVSWDFIYGSVDNGREYLNRQGWFGMLLGEYDTDWGVPGLYGWYFSGDDDNPHNGSERLPYVATTNNLTNSLSSFGYRGHPIMGGGKGVLGTNPNGTWGVGARIKRLSFMDDLSHTLRVNYFGGTNDPKMAAYITGRRPMDGAGRAVYRNNTDFNSFGTYLTRSDSGLEINFDSTYKAAENLSFILETGYIHLWLDEGTWGRYENIAGDSLNYKDAWKVSLNVIYAF
;
A
#
# COMPACT_ATOMS: atom_id res chain seq x y z
N MET A 1 33.54 7.05 -14.80
CA MET A 1 34.60 6.40 -13.98
C MET A 1 34.87 7.04 -12.60
N ARG A 2 34.31 8.22 -12.26
CA ARG A 2 34.60 8.88 -10.97
C ARG A 2 33.62 8.56 -9.82
N LYS A 3 32.47 7.95 -10.08
CA LYS A 3 31.44 7.68 -9.06
C LYS A 3 31.56 6.30 -8.38
N TRP A 4 32.22 5.34 -9.01
CA TRP A 4 32.44 3.99 -8.44
C TRP A 4 33.56 3.95 -7.40
N GLY A 5 34.51 4.90 -7.46
CA GLY A 5 35.59 5.01 -6.48
C GLY A 5 35.12 5.35 -5.07
N ILE A 6 33.96 6.01 -4.92
CA ILE A 6 33.46 6.45 -3.61
C ILE A 6 32.79 5.29 -2.85
N VAL A 7 32.10 4.39 -3.56
CA VAL A 7 31.47 3.22 -2.92
C VAL A 7 32.53 2.21 -2.49
N PHE A 8 33.55 1.96 -3.31
CA PHE A 8 34.68 1.10 -2.93
C PHE A 8 35.54 1.72 -1.83
N LEU A 9 35.69 3.05 -1.82
CA LEU A 9 36.43 3.74 -0.76
C LEU A 9 35.67 3.71 0.59
N ALA A 10 34.35 3.80 0.57
CA ALA A 10 33.52 3.67 1.77
C ALA A 10 33.55 2.25 2.36
N VAL A 11 33.55 1.23 1.50
CA VAL A 11 33.70 -0.17 1.94
C VAL A 11 35.15 -0.46 2.39
N ALA A 12 36.17 0.11 1.74
CA ALA A 12 37.57 -0.04 2.12
C ALA A 12 37.93 0.73 3.41
N LEU A 13 37.32 1.89 3.65
CA LEU A 13 37.47 2.64 4.91
C LEU A 13 36.79 1.95 6.11
N LEU A 14 35.78 1.12 5.87
CA LEU A 14 35.17 0.27 6.88
C LEU A 14 35.99 -0.98 7.20
N LEU A 15 36.96 -1.34 6.36
CA LEU A 15 37.81 -2.52 6.52
C LEU A 15 39.27 -2.19 6.92
N GLY A 16 39.62 -0.91 7.11
CA GLY A 16 41.01 -0.46 7.12
C GLY A 16 41.62 0.09 8.41
N ASP A 17 40.97 0.02 9.58
CA ASP A 17 41.61 0.38 10.86
C ASP A 17 41.42 -0.69 11.93
N ALA A 18 42.36 -1.63 11.95
CA ALA A 18 42.60 -2.49 13.10
C ALA A 18 43.33 -1.70 14.21
N ALA A 19 42.72 -0.66 14.73
CA ALA A 19 43.11 -0.01 15.98
C ALA A 19 42.17 -0.50 17.06
N THR A 20 42.63 -1.30 18.00
CA THR A 20 42.09 -1.65 19.34
C THR A 20 40.68 -1.10 19.62
N GLY A 21 39.73 -1.46 18.80
CA GLY A 21 38.37 -1.00 18.85
C GLY A 21 37.47 -2.21 18.62
N TRP A 22 36.48 -2.31 19.32
CA TRP A 22 35.34 -3.22 19.35
C TRP A 22 35.14 -3.94 17.99
N ALA A 23 35.33 -5.25 17.97
CA ALA A 23 35.09 -6.03 16.76
C ALA A 23 33.60 -5.92 16.38
N VAL A 24 33.31 -5.21 15.32
CA VAL A 24 31.96 -5.12 14.76
C VAL A 24 31.71 -6.41 13.97
N ASP A 25 30.69 -7.17 14.37
CA ASP A 25 30.26 -8.35 13.63
C ASP A 25 29.30 -7.92 12.49
N PHE A 26 29.61 -8.34 11.26
CA PHE A 26 28.81 -8.06 10.08
C PHE A 26 27.96 -9.28 9.71
N LYS A 27 26.65 -9.11 9.76
CA LYS A 27 25.69 -10.12 9.30
C LYS A 27 25.07 -9.68 7.98
N VAL A 28 25.00 -10.61 7.05
CA VAL A 28 24.41 -10.40 5.73
C VAL A 28 23.28 -11.39 5.56
N LYS A 29 22.14 -10.93 5.09
CA LYS A 29 21.03 -11.77 4.63
C LYS A 29 20.35 -11.11 3.44
N GLY A 30 19.74 -11.93 2.61
CA GLY A 30 19.06 -11.39 1.44
C GLY A 30 18.17 -12.40 0.75
N SER A 31 17.58 -11.95 -0.35
CA SER A 31 16.82 -12.84 -1.22
C SER A 31 16.84 -12.35 -2.68
N TRP A 32 17.12 -13.27 -3.59
CA TRP A 32 16.85 -13.10 -5.00
C TRP A 32 15.40 -13.47 -5.29
N GLN A 33 14.70 -12.61 -5.99
CA GLN A 33 13.28 -12.75 -6.27
C GLN A 33 13.04 -12.54 -7.76
N PHE A 34 12.32 -13.48 -8.37
CA PHE A 34 11.91 -13.42 -9.77
C PHE A 34 10.41 -13.64 -9.84
N ALA A 35 9.72 -12.89 -10.68
CA ALA A 35 8.31 -13.07 -10.97
C ALA A 35 8.08 -13.12 -12.47
N PHE A 36 7.24 -14.05 -12.89
CA PHE A 36 6.78 -14.23 -14.26
C PHE A 36 5.26 -14.16 -14.22
N ASP A 37 4.73 -12.98 -14.55
CA ASP A 37 3.31 -12.67 -14.39
C ASP A 37 2.62 -12.62 -15.75
N TYR A 38 1.50 -13.31 -15.86
CA TYR A 38 0.58 -13.19 -16.97
C TYR A 38 -0.79 -12.76 -16.46
N ILE A 39 -1.28 -11.62 -16.94
CA ILE A 39 -2.56 -11.04 -16.55
C ILE A 39 -3.41 -10.80 -17.80
N ASN A 40 -4.66 -11.24 -17.77
CA ASN A 40 -5.66 -10.96 -18.77
C ASN A 40 -6.80 -10.15 -18.15
N GLY A 41 -7.23 -9.11 -18.84
CA GLY A 41 -8.34 -8.29 -18.38
C GLY A 41 -8.05 -7.37 -17.21
N GLY A 42 -6.79 -7.06 -16.96
CA GLY A 42 -6.30 -6.36 -15.75
C GLY A 42 -6.87 -4.97 -15.45
N ASN A 43 -7.67 -4.38 -16.33
CA ASN A 43 -8.41 -3.16 -16.06
C ASN A 43 -9.93 -3.33 -16.20
N PHE A 44 -10.43 -4.57 -16.30
CA PHE A 44 -11.84 -4.95 -16.50
C PHE A 44 -12.52 -4.34 -17.73
N MET A 45 -11.78 -3.68 -18.60
CA MET A 45 -12.37 -3.04 -19.78
C MET A 45 -12.60 -4.05 -20.89
N GLY A 46 -13.82 -4.11 -21.37
CA GLY A 46 -14.19 -4.86 -22.57
C GLY A 46 -13.61 -4.22 -23.84
N LYS A 47 -13.72 -4.94 -24.96
CA LYS A 47 -13.10 -4.59 -26.26
C LYS A 47 -13.39 -3.17 -26.73
N ASN A 48 -14.56 -2.63 -26.45
CA ASN A 48 -15.00 -1.33 -26.93
C ASN A 48 -15.07 -0.27 -25.81
N ARG A 49 -14.68 -0.61 -24.59
CA ARG A 49 -14.72 0.31 -23.47
C ARG A 49 -13.45 1.17 -23.43
N GLN A 50 -13.64 2.46 -23.26
CA GLN A 50 -12.59 3.42 -23.06
C GLN A 50 -12.78 4.07 -21.68
N GLY A 51 -11.73 4.20 -20.93
CA GLY A 51 -11.67 5.00 -19.72
C GLY A 51 -10.64 6.11 -19.85
N SER A 52 -10.58 6.99 -18.90
CA SER A 52 -9.50 7.96 -18.80
C SER A 52 -8.87 7.91 -17.43
N HIS A 53 -7.57 8.01 -17.41
CA HIS A 53 -6.79 8.12 -16.19
C HIS A 53 -6.06 9.46 -16.17
N GLN A 54 -6.13 10.16 -15.05
CA GLN A 54 -5.41 11.42 -14.91
C GLN A 54 -3.93 11.15 -14.66
N ILE A 55 -3.10 11.50 -15.63
CA ILE A 55 -1.65 11.50 -15.48
C ILE A 55 -1.20 12.95 -15.39
N GLY A 56 -0.97 13.42 -14.15
CA GLY A 56 -0.71 14.84 -13.90
C GLY A 56 -1.94 15.70 -14.22
N GLN A 57 -1.78 16.74 -15.06
CA GLN A 57 -2.89 17.58 -15.53
C GLN A 57 -3.47 17.11 -16.88
N GLN A 58 -2.98 16.02 -17.44
CA GLN A 58 -3.43 15.48 -18.71
C GLN A 58 -4.23 14.19 -18.49
N TRP A 59 -5.35 14.10 -19.21
CA TRP A 59 -6.16 12.89 -19.26
C TRP A 59 -5.63 11.99 -20.37
N ALA A 60 -5.13 10.81 -20.02
CA ALA A 60 -4.81 9.78 -21.00
C ALA A 60 -5.99 8.86 -21.18
N ALA A 61 -6.37 8.60 -22.41
CA ALA A 61 -7.37 7.57 -22.71
C ALA A 61 -6.84 6.19 -22.32
N ILE A 62 -7.61 5.47 -21.51
CA ILE A 62 -7.33 4.08 -21.15
C ILE A 62 -8.14 3.22 -22.08
N HIS A 63 -7.45 2.44 -22.88
CA HIS A 63 -8.06 1.41 -23.73
C HIS A 63 -8.05 0.08 -23.00
N GLN A 64 -8.82 -0.88 -23.53
CA GLN A 64 -8.74 -2.27 -23.10
C GLN A 64 -7.26 -2.67 -22.98
N LYS A 65 -6.84 -3.06 -21.79
CA LYS A 65 -5.56 -3.73 -21.61
C LYS A 65 -5.69 -5.14 -22.17
N ARG A 66 -4.89 -5.41 -23.17
CA ARG A 66 -4.67 -6.75 -23.68
C ARG A 66 -3.86 -7.55 -22.66
N ASP A 67 -3.66 -8.81 -22.95
CA ASP A 67 -2.86 -9.71 -22.17
C ASP A 67 -1.46 -9.10 -21.93
N GLU A 68 -1.05 -9.04 -20.68
CA GLU A 68 0.27 -8.58 -20.28
C GLU A 68 1.07 -9.76 -19.73
N PHE A 69 2.26 -9.98 -20.28
CA PHE A 69 3.28 -10.82 -19.68
C PHE A 69 4.43 -9.94 -19.23
N GLU A 70 4.84 -10.10 -17.98
CA GLU A 70 5.99 -9.40 -17.41
C GLU A 70 6.93 -10.41 -16.75
N ALA A 71 8.23 -10.23 -16.94
CA ALA A 71 9.28 -10.90 -16.18
C ALA A 71 10.04 -9.83 -15.39
N ILE A 72 10.11 -10.01 -14.08
CA ILE A 72 10.66 -9.02 -13.16
C ILE A 72 11.63 -9.69 -12.22
N GLN A 73 12.72 -9.01 -11.87
CA GLN A 73 13.67 -9.46 -10.86
C GLN A 73 13.94 -8.38 -9.82
N ARG A 74 14.29 -8.83 -8.61
CA ARG A 74 14.69 -7.98 -7.49
C ARG A 74 15.65 -8.71 -6.56
N LEU A 75 16.62 -8.00 -6.01
CA LEU A 75 17.44 -8.47 -4.90
C LEU A 75 17.16 -7.60 -3.67
N HIS A 76 16.80 -8.22 -2.59
CA HIS A 76 16.85 -7.63 -1.26
C HIS A 76 18.14 -8.01 -0.55
N LEU A 77 18.83 -7.04 0.02
CA LEU A 77 20.09 -7.23 0.73
C LEU A 77 20.08 -6.43 2.02
N GLN A 78 20.16 -7.10 3.16
CA GLN A 78 20.28 -6.46 4.46
C GLN A 78 21.69 -6.68 5.02
N LEU A 79 22.34 -5.58 5.36
CA LEU A 79 23.59 -5.55 6.10
C LEU A 79 23.31 -5.10 7.53
N GLN A 80 23.83 -5.84 8.50
CA GLN A 80 23.75 -5.49 9.91
C GLN A 80 25.14 -5.41 10.50
N ALA A 81 25.52 -4.27 11.04
CA ALA A 81 26.75 -4.03 11.78
C ALA A 81 26.43 -4.10 13.28
N VAL A 82 26.87 -5.15 13.96
CA VAL A 82 26.63 -5.39 15.38
C VAL A 82 27.86 -4.96 16.16
N ALA A 83 27.80 -3.82 16.85
CA ALA A 83 28.88 -3.31 17.68
C ALA A 83 28.88 -3.95 19.07
N SER A 84 27.72 -4.32 19.60
CA SER A 84 27.53 -5.04 20.87
C SER A 84 26.13 -5.69 20.91
N GLU A 85 25.82 -6.43 21.95
CA GLU A 85 24.47 -6.94 22.20
C GLU A 85 23.43 -5.81 22.33
N SER A 86 23.88 -4.62 22.71
CA SER A 86 23.01 -3.45 22.92
C SER A 86 22.99 -2.44 21.78
N LEU A 87 23.84 -2.59 20.75
CA LEU A 87 23.97 -1.59 19.68
C LEU A 87 24.22 -2.25 18.33
N ALA A 88 23.33 -2.01 17.39
CA ALA A 88 23.45 -2.48 16.00
C ALA A 88 22.94 -1.43 15.01
N GLY A 89 23.63 -1.29 13.88
CA GLY A 89 23.15 -0.54 12.72
C GLY A 89 22.66 -1.48 11.62
N VAL A 90 21.61 -1.10 10.92
CA VAL A 90 21.04 -1.88 9.81
C VAL A 90 20.87 -1.00 8.59
N VAL A 91 21.29 -1.50 7.44
CA VAL A 91 20.95 -0.93 6.13
C VAL A 91 20.31 -2.03 5.28
N PHE A 92 19.16 -1.73 4.71
CA PHE A 92 18.42 -2.63 3.83
C PHE A 92 18.32 -2.02 2.44
N PHE A 93 18.86 -2.73 1.47
CA PHE A 93 18.86 -2.35 0.07
C PHE A 93 17.79 -3.14 -0.70
N GLU A 94 17.13 -2.46 -1.63
CA GLU A 94 16.41 -3.07 -2.74
C GLU A 94 17.15 -2.75 -4.03
N ILE A 95 17.56 -3.78 -4.77
CA ILE A 95 18.20 -3.67 -6.08
C ILE A 95 17.23 -4.24 -7.11
N GLY A 96 16.72 -3.38 -7.96
CA GLY A 96 15.56 -3.63 -8.83
C GLY A 96 14.41 -2.69 -8.37
N GLU A 97 13.20 -2.84 -8.78
CA GLU A 97 12.53 -3.86 -9.61
C GLU A 97 12.93 -3.71 -11.09
N GLN A 98 13.61 -4.69 -11.62
CA GLN A 98 14.09 -4.65 -13.00
C GLN A 98 13.19 -5.52 -13.87
N ARG A 99 12.47 -4.89 -14.80
CA ARG A 99 11.68 -5.61 -15.80
C ARG A 99 12.54 -5.98 -16.98
N TRP A 100 12.49 -7.25 -17.33
CA TRP A 100 13.26 -7.76 -18.47
C TRP A 100 12.75 -7.16 -19.78
N GLY A 101 13.68 -6.65 -20.59
CA GLY A 101 13.38 -5.97 -21.84
C GLY A 101 13.03 -4.48 -21.73
N MET A 102 12.92 -3.92 -20.51
CA MET A 102 12.62 -2.50 -20.31
C MET A 102 13.89 -1.66 -20.15
N SER A 103 14.19 -0.81 -21.12
CA SER A 103 15.41 0.03 -21.11
C SER A 103 15.45 1.04 -19.97
N ALA A 104 14.31 1.65 -19.64
CA ALA A 104 14.22 2.64 -18.55
C ALA A 104 14.53 2.07 -17.16
N GLN A 105 14.49 0.75 -17.02
CA GLN A 105 14.80 0.02 -15.78
C GLN A 105 16.06 -0.84 -15.93
N GLY A 106 16.87 -0.63 -16.98
CA GLY A 106 18.12 -1.36 -17.20
C GLY A 106 17.95 -2.85 -17.55
N GLY A 107 16.74 -3.28 -17.91
CA GLY A 107 16.44 -4.68 -18.24
C GLY A 107 16.54 -5.03 -19.72
N ALA A 108 16.78 -4.06 -20.60
CA ALA A 108 16.91 -4.26 -22.04
C ALA A 108 18.34 -4.62 -22.44
N LEU A 109 18.49 -5.17 -23.65
CA LEU A 109 19.80 -5.45 -24.23
C LEU A 109 20.68 -4.20 -24.29
N GLY A 110 21.85 -4.26 -23.67
CA GLY A 110 22.81 -3.16 -23.62
C GLY A 110 22.43 -2.01 -22.67
N ALA A 111 21.33 -2.11 -21.95
CA ALA A 111 20.99 -1.16 -20.90
C ALA A 111 21.58 -1.65 -19.56
N ASP A 112 22.24 -0.74 -18.85
CA ASP A 112 22.69 -1.00 -17.49
C ASP A 112 21.66 -0.49 -16.47
N GLY A 113 21.65 -1.09 -15.27
CA GLY A 113 20.70 -0.79 -14.22
C GLY A 113 21.02 0.48 -13.44
N SER A 114 21.39 1.59 -14.09
CA SER A 114 21.59 2.87 -13.40
C SER A 114 20.32 3.30 -12.66
N ASN A 115 20.43 3.67 -11.38
CA ASN A 115 19.34 4.06 -10.47
C ASN A 115 18.45 2.92 -9.96
N MET A 116 18.93 1.68 -9.97
CA MET A 116 18.17 0.52 -9.50
C MET A 116 18.45 0.17 -8.03
N VAL A 117 19.38 0.84 -7.38
CA VAL A 117 19.70 0.60 -5.96
C VAL A 117 18.98 1.62 -5.10
N LYS A 118 18.08 1.12 -4.27
CA LYS A 118 17.33 1.91 -3.28
C LYS A 118 17.75 1.50 -1.87
N VAL A 119 17.89 2.46 -0.98
CA VAL A 119 17.97 2.22 0.44
C VAL A 119 16.55 2.26 0.99
N LYS A 120 16.00 1.09 1.31
CA LYS A 120 14.64 1.01 1.88
C LYS A 120 14.62 1.34 3.36
N GLN A 121 15.63 0.87 4.09
CA GLN A 121 15.73 1.13 5.52
C GLN A 121 17.17 1.42 5.90
N ALA A 122 17.37 2.35 6.83
CA ALA A 122 18.65 2.67 7.43
C ALA A 122 18.39 3.18 8.86
N TYR A 123 18.72 2.37 9.86
CA TYR A 123 18.42 2.68 11.26
C TYR A 123 19.45 2.10 12.22
N VAL A 124 19.43 2.61 13.44
CA VAL A 124 20.19 2.11 14.59
C VAL A 124 19.21 1.55 15.62
N ASP A 125 19.49 0.35 16.10
CA ASP A 125 18.85 -0.27 17.26
C ASP A 125 19.77 -0.10 18.48
N TRP A 126 19.22 0.45 19.55
CA TRP A 126 19.89 0.62 20.82
C TRP A 126 19.05 0.05 21.97
N MET A 127 19.66 -0.79 22.77
CA MET A 127 19.08 -1.34 24.00
C MET A 127 19.92 -0.83 25.18
N PRO A 128 19.43 0.18 25.94
CA PRO A 128 20.15 0.69 27.11
C PRO A 128 20.45 -0.43 28.10
N PRO A 129 21.67 -0.49 28.68
CA PRO A 129 22.00 -1.45 29.71
C PRO A 129 21.03 -1.35 30.89
N HIS A 130 20.63 -2.48 31.46
CA HIS A 130 19.76 -2.58 32.64
C HIS A 130 18.32 -2.06 32.46
N ALA A 131 17.84 -1.96 31.21
CA ALA A 131 16.45 -1.59 30.92
C ALA A 131 15.89 -2.50 29.84
N ASP A 132 14.66 -3.00 30.03
CA ASP A 132 13.91 -3.74 29.01
C ASP A 132 13.33 -2.78 27.95
N LEU A 133 14.16 -1.82 27.52
CA LEU A 133 13.87 -0.79 26.56
C LEU A 133 14.65 -1.03 25.27
N LYS A 134 13.97 -0.98 24.14
CA LYS A 134 14.59 -0.94 22.82
C LYS A 134 14.22 0.37 22.13
N VAL A 135 15.22 1.10 21.67
CA VAL A 135 15.05 2.32 20.88
C VAL A 135 15.57 2.08 19.47
N ARG A 136 14.76 2.39 18.47
CA ARG A 136 15.14 2.38 17.06
C ARG A 136 15.00 3.78 16.48
N MET A 137 16.01 4.24 15.75
CA MET A 137 16.02 5.56 15.12
C MET A 137 16.48 5.46 13.68
N GLY A 138 15.74 6.07 12.76
CA GLY A 138 16.08 6.15 11.36
C GLY A 138 14.93 5.75 10.42
N LEU A 139 15.26 5.51 9.16
CA LEU A 139 14.32 5.01 8.16
C LEU A 139 14.05 3.53 8.43
N GLN A 140 12.83 3.18 8.79
CA GLN A 140 12.45 1.86 9.28
C GLN A 140 11.09 1.43 8.77
N GLY A 141 10.89 0.12 8.61
CA GLY A 141 9.57 -0.44 8.31
C GLY A 141 8.66 -0.36 9.52
N VAL A 142 7.50 0.27 9.35
CA VAL A 142 6.45 0.37 10.36
C VAL A 142 5.20 -0.31 9.88
N ARG A 143 4.66 -1.20 10.71
CA ARG A 143 3.38 -1.87 10.50
C ARG A 143 2.51 -1.70 11.73
N LEU A 144 1.33 -1.11 11.54
CA LEU A 144 0.35 -1.09 12.61
C LEU A 144 -0.24 -2.49 12.82
N PRO A 145 -0.69 -2.83 14.04
CA PRO A 145 -1.18 -4.17 14.34
C PRO A 145 -2.39 -4.58 13.50
N GLY A 146 -2.40 -5.85 13.09
CA GLY A 146 -3.51 -6.53 12.45
C GLY A 146 -3.35 -8.05 12.63
N PHE A 147 -4.41 -8.76 13.01
CA PHE A 147 -4.41 -10.20 13.25
C PHE A 147 -5.22 -10.98 12.22
N ALA A 148 -6.34 -10.44 11.78
CA ALA A 148 -7.16 -11.03 10.74
C ALA A 148 -6.71 -10.56 9.36
N LEU A 149 -6.27 -9.29 9.26
CA LEU A 149 -5.76 -8.63 8.06
C LEU A 149 -4.54 -7.77 8.41
N ASP A 150 -3.65 -7.57 7.45
CA ASP A 150 -2.63 -6.52 7.56
C ASP A 150 -3.31 -5.15 7.68
N ASN A 151 -2.78 -4.30 8.54
CA ASN A 151 -3.42 -3.04 8.89
C ASN A 151 -3.64 -2.14 7.67
N PRO A 152 -4.87 -1.70 7.38
CA PRO A 152 -5.19 -0.91 6.19
C PRO A 152 -4.88 0.59 6.32
N VAL A 153 -4.34 1.05 7.46
CA VAL A 153 -4.05 2.46 7.72
C VAL A 153 -2.60 2.81 7.44
N PHE A 154 -1.66 2.00 7.97
CA PHE A 154 -0.23 2.21 7.79
C PHE A 154 0.56 0.90 7.76
N ASN A 155 1.30 0.70 6.67
CA ASN A 155 2.24 -0.40 6.51
C ASN A 155 3.26 -0.03 5.44
N ASP A 156 4.34 0.68 5.83
CA ASP A 156 5.40 1.12 4.90
C ASP A 156 6.71 1.47 5.62
N ASP A 157 7.73 1.84 4.85
CA ASP A 157 8.99 2.34 5.34
C ASP A 157 8.90 3.86 5.61
N VAL A 158 9.26 4.29 6.82
CA VAL A 158 9.16 5.69 7.25
C VAL A 158 10.29 6.06 8.19
N ALA A 159 10.73 7.32 8.15
CA ALA A 159 11.67 7.86 9.13
C ALA A 159 10.98 8.13 10.47
N GLY A 160 11.62 7.71 11.56
CA GLY A 160 11.04 7.87 12.88
C GLY A 160 11.91 7.36 14.03
N ILE A 161 11.36 7.51 15.24
CA ILE A 161 11.94 7.00 16.49
C ILE A 161 10.91 6.10 17.15
N THR A 162 11.26 4.84 17.34
CA THR A 162 10.44 3.85 18.05
C THR A 162 11.07 3.52 19.38
N ALA A 163 10.31 3.56 20.46
CA ALA A 163 10.71 3.13 21.79
C ALA A 163 9.76 2.03 22.27
N SER A 164 10.28 0.83 22.52
CA SER A 164 9.50 -0.32 22.99
C SER A 164 10.00 -0.75 24.35
N TYR A 165 9.09 -0.87 25.32
CA TYR A 165 9.38 -1.30 26.68
C TYR A 165 8.55 -2.53 27.04
N ALA A 166 9.20 -3.58 27.55
CA ALA A 166 8.55 -4.78 28.04
C ALA A 166 8.42 -4.70 29.58
N PHE A 167 7.20 -4.47 30.08
CA PHE A 167 6.96 -4.47 31.54
C PHE A 167 7.07 -5.88 32.13
N ASN A 168 6.62 -6.87 31.36
CA ASN A 168 6.73 -8.28 31.70
C ASN A 168 6.48 -9.12 30.43
N LYS A 169 6.41 -10.44 30.56
CA LYS A 169 6.17 -11.36 29.42
C LYS A 169 4.79 -11.20 28.77
N SER A 170 3.84 -10.64 29.51
CA SER A 170 2.43 -10.51 29.04
C SER A 170 2.06 -9.11 28.57
N PHE A 171 2.83 -8.07 28.94
CA PHE A 171 2.46 -6.70 28.64
C PHE A 171 3.69 -5.88 28.24
N GLY A 172 3.57 -5.17 27.15
CA GLY A 172 4.53 -4.21 26.64
C GLY A 172 3.87 -2.90 26.21
N LEU A 173 4.69 -1.90 25.96
CA LEU A 173 4.27 -0.60 25.41
C LEU A 173 5.27 -0.18 24.35
N THR A 174 4.78 0.24 23.20
CA THR A 174 5.61 0.82 22.14
C THR A 174 5.07 2.21 21.80
N ALA A 175 5.94 3.20 21.87
CA ALA A 175 5.68 4.55 21.41
C ALA A 175 6.53 4.82 20.16
N LEU A 176 5.94 5.46 19.16
CA LEU A 176 6.61 5.81 17.92
C LEU A 176 6.25 7.24 17.54
N TRP A 177 7.25 8.03 17.18
CA TRP A 177 7.11 9.23 16.37
C TRP A 177 7.61 8.94 14.98
N MET A 178 6.80 9.28 13.96
CA MET A 178 7.19 9.14 12.56
C MET A 178 6.83 10.41 11.78
N ARG A 179 7.62 10.69 10.75
CA ARG A 179 7.45 11.84 9.86
C ARG A 179 7.29 11.36 8.42
N PRO A 180 6.05 11.12 7.95
CA PRO A 180 5.78 10.71 6.58
C PRO A 180 6.23 11.72 5.54
N TYR A 181 6.16 13.02 5.86
CA TYR A 181 6.49 14.07 4.90
C TYR A 181 6.99 15.35 5.57
N ASN A 182 7.95 16.04 4.92
CA ASN A 182 8.48 17.33 5.35
C ASN A 182 9.16 18.04 4.19
N ASP A 183 8.62 19.17 3.76
CA ASP A 183 9.19 20.01 2.71
C ASP A 183 10.01 21.21 3.23
N ASN A 184 10.16 21.34 4.56
CA ASN A 184 10.86 22.48 5.18
C ASN A 184 12.29 22.67 4.69
N TRP A 185 12.95 21.60 4.24
CA TRP A 185 14.31 21.65 3.73
C TRP A 185 14.45 22.28 2.34
N LEU A 186 13.32 22.52 1.65
CA LEU A 186 13.29 23.14 0.32
C LEU A 186 13.38 24.67 0.35
N ASP A 187 13.55 25.28 1.52
CA ASP A 187 13.84 26.71 1.61
C ASP A 187 15.17 27.00 0.91
N THR A 188 15.06 27.46 -0.31
CA THR A 188 16.17 28.02 -1.02
C THR A 188 15.88 29.49 -1.19
N ALA A 189 16.68 30.34 -0.55
CA ALA A 189 16.58 31.79 -0.63
C ALA A 189 16.45 32.31 -2.07
N ASP A 190 16.89 31.50 -3.02
CA ASP A 190 16.87 31.81 -4.45
C ASP A 190 15.50 31.56 -5.13
N ASN A 191 14.57 30.86 -4.48
CA ASN A 191 13.33 30.38 -5.11
C ASN A 191 12.06 31.07 -4.61
N GLY A 192 12.17 31.92 -3.59
CA GLY A 192 11.00 32.59 -3.00
C GLY A 192 10.03 31.65 -2.27
N VAL A 193 10.47 30.43 -1.99
CA VAL A 193 9.75 29.47 -1.14
C VAL A 193 10.33 29.58 0.25
N THR A 194 9.51 29.97 1.21
CA THR A 194 9.92 30.01 2.61
C THR A 194 9.51 28.70 3.25
N ALA A 195 10.49 27.91 3.69
CA ALA A 195 10.25 26.72 4.49
C ALA A 195 9.68 27.13 5.85
N ASP A 196 8.62 26.50 6.27
CA ASP A 196 8.07 26.71 7.60
C ASP A 196 7.47 25.40 8.17
N TYR A 197 7.06 25.45 9.44
CA TYR A 197 6.44 24.30 10.12
C TYR A 197 5.08 23.89 9.50
N LEU A 198 4.52 24.68 8.61
CA LEU A 198 3.25 24.38 7.91
C LEU A 198 3.41 23.32 6.81
N ASP A 199 4.65 22.89 6.53
CA ASP A 199 4.97 21.86 5.54
C ASP A 199 5.19 20.48 6.16
N ASN A 200 5.02 20.33 7.47
CA ASN A 200 5.25 19.09 8.19
C ASN A 200 4.04 18.18 8.21
N PHE A 201 4.31 16.88 8.14
CA PHE A 201 3.36 15.83 8.48
C PHE A 201 4.00 14.92 9.53
N ASP A 202 3.48 14.94 10.74
CA ASP A 202 3.98 14.18 11.88
C ASP A 202 2.88 13.32 12.49
N LEU A 203 3.23 12.08 12.85
CA LEU A 203 2.36 11.10 13.48
C LEU A 203 3.01 10.52 14.73
N PHE A 204 2.21 10.32 15.77
CA PHE A 204 2.58 9.68 17.02
C PHE A 204 1.71 8.43 17.20
N VAL A 205 2.35 7.31 17.50
CA VAL A 205 1.67 6.01 17.66
C VAL A 205 1.95 5.47 19.06
N LEU A 206 0.94 4.87 19.65
CA LEU A 206 1.03 4.10 20.89
C LEU A 206 0.43 2.72 20.67
N LEU A 207 1.20 1.66 20.96
CA LEU A 207 0.79 0.28 20.88
C LEU A 207 0.92 -0.36 22.26
N ALA A 208 -0.08 -1.09 22.71
CA ALA A 208 -0.09 -1.78 24.00
C ALA A 208 -0.38 -3.29 23.84
N PRO A 209 0.60 -4.08 23.34
CA PRO A 209 0.41 -5.52 23.16
C PRO A 209 0.24 -6.23 24.51
N VAL A 210 -0.81 -7.03 24.61
CA VAL A 210 -1.11 -7.92 25.74
C VAL A 210 -1.13 -9.35 25.22
N SER A 211 -0.30 -10.22 25.81
CA SER A 211 -0.22 -11.65 25.50
C SER A 211 -0.56 -12.46 26.76
N LEU A 212 -1.68 -13.14 26.70
CA LEU A 212 -2.14 -14.09 27.72
C LEU A 212 -2.06 -15.51 27.17
N ASP A 213 -2.23 -16.50 28.04
CA ASP A 213 -2.31 -17.88 27.58
C ASP A 213 -3.52 -18.07 26.66
N GLY A 214 -3.23 -18.40 25.39
CA GLY A 214 -4.26 -18.59 24.36
C GLY A 214 -4.97 -17.32 23.89
N MET A 215 -4.49 -16.10 24.22
CA MET A 215 -5.08 -14.85 23.73
C MET A 215 -4.03 -13.77 23.56
N LYS A 216 -4.09 -13.06 22.43
CA LYS A 216 -3.32 -11.83 22.18
C LYS A 216 -4.24 -10.70 21.78
N ILE A 217 -4.03 -9.55 22.38
CA ILE A 217 -4.79 -8.33 22.05
C ILE A 217 -3.80 -7.18 21.96
N THR A 218 -3.94 -6.35 20.93
CA THR A 218 -3.12 -5.15 20.79
C THR A 218 -4.02 -3.94 20.52
N PRO A 219 -4.48 -3.26 21.56
CA PRO A 219 -5.03 -1.93 21.38
C PRO A 219 -3.93 -0.96 20.94
N TRP A 220 -4.29 -0.06 20.04
CA TRP A 220 -3.38 0.96 19.56
C TRP A 220 -4.10 2.27 19.23
N ALA A 221 -3.35 3.36 19.27
CA ALA A 221 -3.80 4.66 18.84
C ALA A 221 -2.71 5.36 18.04
N MET A 222 -3.11 6.15 17.04
CA MET A 222 -2.24 7.02 16.27
C MET A 222 -2.90 8.38 16.17
N ALA A 223 -2.13 9.44 16.42
CA ALA A 223 -2.60 10.81 16.30
C ALA A 223 -1.50 11.68 15.68
N GLY A 224 -1.89 12.74 15.04
CA GLY A 224 -0.92 13.67 14.45
C GLY A 224 -1.56 14.80 13.69
N GLY A 225 -0.76 15.45 12.89
CA GLY A 225 -1.21 16.57 12.10
C GLY A 225 -0.36 16.82 10.87
N MET A 226 -0.98 17.49 9.93
CA MET A 226 -0.39 17.86 8.65
C MET A 226 -0.56 19.36 8.42
N GLY A 227 0.55 20.03 8.13
CA GLY A 227 0.55 21.46 7.80
C GLY A 227 -0.23 21.75 6.52
N PRO A 228 -0.83 22.94 6.38
CA PRO A 228 -1.66 23.29 5.24
C PRO A 228 -0.89 23.39 3.92
N ASN A 229 0.44 23.47 3.96
CA ASN A 229 1.28 23.55 2.78
C ASN A 229 1.82 22.18 2.32
N THR A 230 1.78 21.16 3.19
CA THR A 230 2.42 19.85 2.95
C THR A 230 2.08 19.23 1.60
N LEU A 231 0.84 19.31 1.16
CA LEU A 231 0.37 18.73 -0.11
C LEU A 231 0.12 19.77 -1.21
N LYS A 232 0.50 21.04 -0.98
CA LYS A 232 0.32 22.09 -2.00
C LYS A 232 1.34 21.96 -3.12
N PRO A 233 0.94 22.19 -4.37
CA PRO A 233 1.90 22.39 -5.45
C PRO A 233 2.77 23.61 -5.16
N PHE A 234 4.07 23.51 -5.36
CA PHE A 234 4.98 24.65 -5.29
C PHE A 234 5.81 24.74 -6.57
N THR A 235 6.21 25.96 -6.92
CA THR A 235 6.99 26.23 -8.13
C THR A 235 8.35 26.76 -7.76
N VAL A 236 9.39 26.03 -8.13
CA VAL A 236 10.78 26.45 -7.99
C VAL A 236 11.24 27.12 -9.28
N ARG A 237 11.84 28.31 -9.18
CA ARG A 237 12.51 28.98 -10.29
C ARG A 237 14.01 28.87 -10.11
N ASN A 238 14.72 28.38 -11.13
CA ASN A 238 16.16 28.40 -11.10
C ASN A 238 16.71 29.79 -11.49
N ALA A 239 18.02 30.02 -11.26
CA ALA A 239 18.70 31.28 -11.60
C ALA A 239 18.61 31.67 -13.08
N ALA A 240 18.31 30.73 -13.98
CA ALA A 240 18.09 30.95 -15.40
C ALA A 240 16.63 31.32 -15.74
N GLY A 241 15.76 31.49 -14.74
CA GLY A 241 14.35 31.85 -14.91
C GLY A 241 13.42 30.70 -15.31
N ASN A 242 13.94 29.46 -15.43
CA ASN A 242 13.13 28.30 -15.71
C ASN A 242 12.35 27.90 -14.46
N SER A 243 11.04 27.71 -14.63
CA SER A 243 10.15 27.29 -13.55
C SER A 243 9.91 25.78 -13.61
N LYS A 244 10.01 25.10 -12.46
CA LYS A 244 9.57 23.72 -12.28
C LYS A 244 8.54 23.68 -11.17
N THR A 245 7.32 23.28 -11.51
CA THR A 245 6.25 23.07 -10.51
C THR A 245 6.33 21.65 -10.01
N PHE A 246 6.47 21.50 -8.71
CA PHE A 246 6.39 20.23 -8.01
C PHE A 246 4.96 20.05 -7.53
N THR A 247 4.37 18.92 -7.87
CA THR A 247 3.04 18.54 -7.40
C THR A 247 3.14 17.12 -6.87
N PHE A 248 2.26 16.74 -5.98
CA PHE A 248 2.15 15.34 -5.56
C PHE A 248 1.94 14.36 -6.72
N ASN A 249 1.50 14.87 -7.85
CA ASN A 249 1.30 14.10 -9.07
C ASN A 249 2.55 14.04 -9.96
N ASN A 250 3.67 14.62 -9.52
CA ASN A 250 4.89 14.59 -10.32
C ASN A 250 5.75 13.36 -9.96
N PRO A 251 5.82 12.33 -10.81
CA PRO A 251 6.61 11.13 -10.54
C PRO A 251 8.12 11.39 -10.44
N SER A 252 8.59 12.58 -10.77
CA SER A 252 10.00 12.96 -10.57
C SER A 252 10.29 13.53 -9.17
N SER A 253 9.27 13.89 -8.38
CA SER A 253 9.42 14.01 -6.95
C SER A 253 9.39 12.60 -6.37
N GLN A 254 10.34 12.25 -5.52
CA GLN A 254 10.42 10.91 -4.92
C GLN A 254 9.31 10.62 -3.90
N ALA A 255 8.33 11.49 -3.75
CA ALA A 255 7.11 11.26 -2.99
C ALA A 255 6.16 10.34 -3.78
N ILE A 256 6.61 9.14 -4.05
CA ILE A 256 5.84 8.11 -4.78
C ILE A 256 4.52 7.82 -4.06
N ASP A 257 4.49 7.96 -2.74
CA ASP A 257 3.32 7.68 -1.91
C ASP A 257 2.45 8.90 -1.61
N GLY A 258 2.82 10.07 -2.09
CA GLY A 258 2.03 11.29 -1.94
C GLY A 258 0.64 11.20 -2.55
N LEU A 259 0.47 10.44 -3.63
CA LEU A 259 -0.85 10.15 -4.21
C LEU A 259 -1.68 9.25 -3.30
N GLN A 260 -1.09 8.23 -2.69
CA GLN A 260 -1.77 7.36 -1.74
C GLN A 260 -2.18 8.13 -0.49
N MET A 261 -1.31 8.97 0.06
CA MET A 261 -1.64 9.84 1.19
C MET A 261 -2.80 10.77 0.85
N ARG A 262 -2.78 11.43 -0.31
CA ARG A 262 -3.88 12.28 -0.76
C ARG A 262 -5.18 11.49 -0.85
N ASP A 263 -5.17 10.36 -1.53
CA ASP A 263 -6.35 9.53 -1.75
C ASP A 263 -6.83 8.84 -0.45
N GLY A 264 -5.95 8.73 0.54
CA GLY A 264 -6.25 8.21 1.87
C GLY A 264 -6.72 9.25 2.88
N LEU A 265 -6.28 10.51 2.76
CA LEU A 265 -6.55 11.56 3.74
C LEU A 265 -7.66 12.53 3.31
N PHE A 266 -7.98 12.58 2.01
CA PHE A 266 -9.01 13.46 1.46
C PHE A 266 -10.16 12.65 0.84
N PRO A 267 -11.38 13.22 0.79
CA PRO A 267 -12.50 12.60 0.08
C PRO A 267 -12.22 12.43 -1.41
N ALA A 268 -12.63 11.31 -1.99
CA ALA A 268 -12.48 11.02 -3.42
C ALA A 268 -13.18 12.09 -4.29
N ALA A 269 -14.29 12.65 -3.82
CA ALA A 269 -15.03 13.72 -4.47
C ALA A 269 -14.18 14.96 -4.75
N PHE A 270 -13.17 15.22 -3.91
CA PHE A 270 -12.29 16.40 -4.02
C PHE A 270 -10.92 16.05 -4.58
N SER A 271 -10.41 14.87 -4.36
CA SER A 271 -9.16 14.41 -4.99
C SER A 271 -9.29 14.29 -6.52
N SER A 272 -10.51 14.16 -7.04
CA SER A 272 -10.81 14.16 -8.47
C SER A 272 -10.68 15.52 -9.17
N GLY A 273 -10.36 16.60 -8.44
CA GLY A 273 -10.25 17.95 -8.99
C GLY A 273 -11.58 18.67 -9.25
N ARG A 274 -12.70 18.13 -8.79
CA ARG A 274 -14.03 18.70 -9.03
C ARG A 274 -14.39 19.88 -8.14
N GLY A 275 -13.73 20.04 -7.01
CA GLY A 275 -13.98 21.13 -6.06
C GLY A 275 -13.33 22.48 -6.43
N GLY A 276 -12.62 22.57 -7.55
CA GLY A 276 -11.91 23.80 -7.96
C GLY A 276 -10.56 23.98 -7.25
N ALA A 277 -9.92 25.12 -7.48
CA ALA A 277 -8.56 25.44 -7.01
C ALA A 277 -8.39 25.55 -5.48
N SER A 278 -9.45 25.39 -4.69
CA SER A 278 -9.42 25.48 -3.23
C SER A 278 -9.52 24.14 -2.50
N LEU A 279 -8.97 23.09 -3.08
CA LEU A 279 -8.98 21.71 -2.56
C LEU A 279 -8.08 21.49 -1.36
N TRP A 280 -7.24 22.45 -1.01
CA TRP A 280 -6.24 22.28 0.02
C TRP A 280 -6.79 22.74 1.38
N ASN A 281 -6.42 22.03 2.41
CA ASN A 281 -6.64 22.47 3.76
C ASN A 281 -6.07 23.89 3.92
N THR A 282 -6.80 24.75 4.60
CA THR A 282 -6.38 26.13 4.89
C THR A 282 -5.87 26.29 6.31
N ALA A 283 -6.03 25.25 7.12
CA ALA A 283 -5.62 25.16 8.50
C ALA A 283 -4.74 23.92 8.68
N TYR A 284 -4.12 23.79 9.82
CA TYR A 284 -3.42 22.58 10.23
C TYR A 284 -4.43 21.44 10.39
N SER A 285 -4.24 20.36 9.65
CA SER A 285 -5.09 19.18 9.75
C SER A 285 -4.80 18.40 11.02
N THR A 286 -5.84 17.95 11.71
CA THR A 286 -5.72 17.06 12.85
C THR A 286 -6.21 15.67 12.50
N MET A 287 -5.51 14.66 12.98
CA MET A 287 -5.72 13.27 12.59
C MET A 287 -5.71 12.36 13.80
N PHE A 288 -6.60 11.37 13.78
CA PHE A 288 -6.67 10.35 14.81
C PHE A 288 -7.09 9.00 14.21
N TRP A 289 -6.45 7.94 14.67
CA TRP A 289 -6.87 6.57 14.46
C TRP A 289 -6.78 5.79 15.76
N GLY A 290 -7.68 4.83 15.93
CA GLY A 290 -7.63 3.88 17.02
C GLY A 290 -8.04 2.50 16.54
N GLY A 291 -7.39 1.48 17.08
CA GLY A 291 -7.71 0.10 16.73
C GLY A 291 -7.63 -0.85 17.92
N LEU A 292 -8.44 -1.89 17.83
CA LEU A 292 -8.43 -3.02 18.74
C LEU A 292 -8.33 -4.30 17.92
N THR A 293 -7.14 -4.90 17.92
CA THR A 293 -6.85 -6.10 17.14
C THR A 293 -6.47 -7.25 18.05
N GLY A 294 -6.78 -8.47 17.67
CA GLY A 294 -6.43 -9.60 18.52
C GLY A 294 -6.75 -10.97 17.93
N GLU A 295 -6.32 -11.98 18.66
CA GLU A 295 -6.60 -13.39 18.38
C GLU A 295 -6.82 -14.19 19.66
N VAL A 296 -7.68 -15.21 19.57
CA VAL A 296 -7.88 -16.22 20.60
C VAL A 296 -7.55 -17.58 20.01
N THR A 297 -6.64 -18.29 20.69
CA THR A 297 -6.19 -19.66 20.37
C THR A 297 -6.42 -20.63 21.52
N ALA A 298 -7.02 -20.17 22.61
CA ALA A 298 -7.33 -20.97 23.80
C ALA A 298 -8.24 -22.19 23.52
N PHE A 299 -8.99 -22.12 22.42
CA PHE A 299 -9.93 -23.18 22.02
C PHE A 299 -9.35 -24.08 20.92
N SER A 300 -8.02 -24.33 20.96
CA SER A 300 -7.40 -25.23 19.99
C SER A 300 -8.23 -26.48 19.73
N PRO A 301 -8.46 -26.87 18.46
CA PRO A 301 -7.83 -26.39 17.23
C PRO A 301 -8.49 -25.14 16.60
N PHE A 302 -9.42 -24.50 17.25
CA PHE A 302 -10.05 -23.27 16.78
C PHE A 302 -9.18 -22.05 17.07
N ARG A 303 -9.11 -21.14 16.10
CA ARG A 303 -8.52 -19.82 16.19
C ARG A 303 -9.52 -18.77 15.69
N VAL A 304 -9.70 -17.73 16.47
CA VAL A 304 -10.52 -16.57 16.07
C VAL A 304 -9.65 -15.33 16.12
N SER A 305 -9.61 -14.57 15.04
CA SER A 305 -8.88 -13.29 14.95
C SER A 305 -9.84 -12.19 14.54
N TRP A 306 -9.59 -10.98 15.04
CA TRP A 306 -10.38 -9.79 14.70
C TRP A 306 -9.52 -8.56 14.58
N ASP A 307 -10.00 -7.62 13.77
CA ASP A 307 -9.48 -6.27 13.65
C ASP A 307 -10.66 -5.30 13.65
N PHE A 308 -10.57 -4.26 14.48
CA PHE A 308 -11.49 -3.13 14.47
C PHE A 308 -10.67 -1.85 14.48
N ILE A 309 -10.96 -0.94 13.55
CA ILE A 309 -10.22 0.31 13.38
C ILE A 309 -11.21 1.43 13.10
N TYR A 310 -11.02 2.56 13.75
CA TYR A 310 -11.68 3.82 13.46
C TYR A 310 -10.64 4.88 13.14
N GLY A 311 -10.95 5.79 12.22
CA GLY A 311 -10.09 6.92 11.89
C GLY A 311 -10.87 8.18 11.58
N SER A 312 -10.27 9.33 11.87
CA SER A 312 -10.82 10.65 11.59
C SER A 312 -9.72 11.61 11.19
N VAL A 313 -9.96 12.38 10.13
CA VAL A 313 -9.10 13.45 9.61
C VAL A 313 -9.94 14.70 9.44
N ASP A 314 -9.58 15.75 10.17
CA ASP A 314 -10.16 17.09 10.03
C ASP A 314 -9.19 17.99 9.27
N ASN A 315 -9.56 18.37 8.07
CA ASN A 315 -8.80 19.23 7.18
C ASN A 315 -9.24 20.71 7.25
N GLY A 316 -9.96 21.08 8.31
CA GLY A 316 -10.42 22.43 8.58
C GLY A 316 -11.61 22.89 7.73
N ARG A 317 -12.17 22.00 6.91
CA ARG A 317 -13.41 22.22 6.14
C ARG A 317 -14.19 20.92 6.06
N GLU A 318 -15.46 20.97 6.39
CA GLU A 318 -16.33 19.80 6.45
C GLU A 318 -16.23 18.92 5.20
N TYR A 319 -16.34 19.50 4.02
CA TYR A 319 -16.26 18.77 2.75
C TYR A 319 -14.88 18.19 2.41
N LEU A 320 -13.83 18.51 3.17
CA LEU A 320 -12.50 17.91 3.06
C LEU A 320 -12.23 16.87 4.16
N ASN A 321 -13.10 16.78 5.13
CA ASN A 321 -12.93 15.86 6.26
C ASN A 321 -13.19 14.43 5.83
N ARG A 322 -12.57 13.51 6.56
CA ARG A 322 -12.74 12.08 6.32
C ARG A 322 -12.76 11.33 7.63
N GLN A 323 -13.80 10.52 7.84
CA GLN A 323 -13.90 9.68 9.02
C GLN A 323 -14.59 8.37 8.67
N GLY A 324 -14.09 7.28 9.24
CA GLY A 324 -14.68 6.00 8.92
C GLY A 324 -14.12 4.88 9.78
N TRP A 325 -14.60 3.69 9.55
CA TRP A 325 -14.24 2.52 10.33
C TRP A 325 -14.09 1.26 9.47
N PHE A 326 -13.38 0.30 10.02
CA PHE A 326 -13.17 -1.03 9.48
C PHE A 326 -13.36 -2.07 10.58
N GLY A 327 -13.99 -3.18 10.22
CA GLY A 327 -14.09 -4.36 11.07
C GLY A 327 -13.88 -5.63 10.27
N MET A 328 -13.16 -6.58 10.84
CA MET A 328 -12.96 -7.92 10.28
C MET A 328 -12.99 -8.98 11.36
N LEU A 329 -13.55 -10.13 11.01
CA LEU A 329 -13.54 -11.34 11.82
C LEU A 329 -13.09 -12.52 10.97
N LEU A 330 -12.21 -13.36 11.52
CA LEU A 330 -11.69 -14.57 10.90
C LEU A 330 -11.74 -15.72 11.90
N GLY A 331 -12.43 -16.80 11.54
CA GLY A 331 -12.41 -18.08 12.26
C GLY A 331 -11.66 -19.14 11.46
N GLU A 332 -10.73 -19.83 12.07
CA GLU A 332 -9.95 -20.91 11.47
C GLU A 332 -10.02 -22.18 12.33
N TYR A 333 -9.87 -23.32 11.69
CA TYR A 333 -9.78 -24.61 12.34
C TYR A 333 -8.53 -25.35 11.84
N ASP A 334 -7.61 -25.66 12.75
CA ASP A 334 -6.34 -26.31 12.39
C ASP A 334 -6.54 -27.84 12.31
N THR A 335 -6.24 -28.42 11.15
CA THR A 335 -6.31 -29.85 10.89
C THR A 335 -4.99 -30.35 10.33
N ASP A 336 -4.78 -31.67 10.35
CA ASP A 336 -3.56 -32.31 9.82
C ASP A 336 -3.38 -32.09 8.32
N TRP A 337 -4.48 -31.90 7.56
CA TRP A 337 -4.45 -31.73 6.10
C TRP A 337 -4.48 -30.27 5.65
N GLY A 338 -4.74 -29.33 6.55
CA GLY A 338 -4.85 -27.91 6.20
C GLY A 338 -5.58 -27.08 7.25
N VAL A 339 -5.74 -25.80 6.98
CA VAL A 339 -6.42 -24.84 7.85
C VAL A 339 -7.60 -24.21 7.12
N PRO A 340 -8.80 -24.84 7.15
CA PRO A 340 -10.00 -24.20 6.70
C PRO A 340 -10.35 -22.99 7.58
N GLY A 341 -10.87 -21.94 6.96
CA GLY A 341 -11.28 -20.71 7.64
C GLY A 341 -12.38 -19.98 6.90
N LEU A 342 -13.19 -19.27 7.67
CA LEU A 342 -14.23 -18.38 7.21
C LEU A 342 -13.95 -16.97 7.75
N TYR A 343 -14.23 -15.96 6.94
CA TYR A 343 -14.01 -14.58 7.34
C TYR A 343 -15.02 -13.64 6.70
N GLY A 344 -15.17 -12.47 7.33
CA GLY A 344 -15.92 -11.37 6.78
C GLY A 344 -15.31 -10.04 7.16
N TRP A 345 -15.46 -9.04 6.29
CA TRP A 345 -14.99 -7.68 6.53
C TRP A 345 -16.02 -6.64 6.10
N TYR A 346 -15.90 -5.46 6.69
CA TYR A 346 -16.69 -4.30 6.34
C TYR A 346 -15.86 -3.04 6.52
N PHE A 347 -15.81 -2.22 5.49
CA PHE A 347 -15.34 -0.84 5.54
C PHE A 347 -16.53 0.09 5.35
N SER A 348 -16.61 1.14 6.16
CA SER A 348 -17.57 2.22 5.91
C SER A 348 -17.32 2.87 4.54
N GLY A 349 -18.38 3.32 3.90
CA GLY A 349 -18.38 3.92 2.57
C GLY A 349 -19.04 5.27 2.56
N ASP A 350 -18.82 6.04 1.50
CA ASP A 350 -19.37 7.38 1.31
C ASP A 350 -20.89 7.33 1.19
N ASP A 351 -21.58 8.30 1.81
CA ASP A 351 -23.00 8.58 1.63
C ASP A 351 -23.28 9.32 0.29
N ASP A 352 -24.48 9.86 0.12
CA ASP A 352 -24.89 10.58 -1.10
C ASP A 352 -24.60 12.09 -1.07
N ASN A 353 -24.02 12.61 0.01
CA ASN A 353 -23.76 14.03 0.20
C ASN A 353 -22.29 14.39 -0.06
N PRO A 354 -21.94 15.04 -1.19
CA PRO A 354 -20.55 15.40 -1.47
C PRO A 354 -20.01 16.57 -0.65
N HIS A 355 -20.81 17.14 0.28
CA HIS A 355 -20.42 18.34 1.01
C HIS A 355 -20.13 18.12 2.50
N ASN A 356 -20.36 16.91 3.02
CA ASN A 356 -20.11 16.54 4.42
C ASN A 356 -18.80 15.78 4.66
N GLY A 357 -17.97 15.62 3.61
CA GLY A 357 -16.71 14.91 3.69
C GLY A 357 -16.78 13.50 3.10
N SER A 358 -16.14 12.54 3.76
CA SER A 358 -16.13 11.13 3.37
C SER A 358 -16.21 10.24 4.60
N GLU A 359 -17.07 9.22 4.54
CA GLU A 359 -17.25 8.21 5.60
C GLU A 359 -16.35 6.98 5.39
N ARG A 360 -15.45 7.02 4.42
CA ARG A 360 -14.46 5.96 4.20
C ARG A 360 -13.33 6.06 5.21
N LEU A 361 -12.85 4.92 5.70
CA LEU A 361 -11.71 4.90 6.63
C LEU A 361 -10.53 5.69 6.06
N PRO A 362 -10.00 6.73 6.73
CA PRO A 362 -8.78 7.39 6.30
C PRO A 362 -7.56 6.47 6.48
N TYR A 363 -6.57 6.61 5.59
CA TYR A 363 -5.29 5.90 5.65
C TYR A 363 -4.14 6.78 5.17
N VAL A 364 -2.92 6.46 5.58
CA VAL A 364 -1.71 7.21 5.22
C VAL A 364 -0.92 6.48 4.13
N ALA A 365 -0.53 5.23 4.40
CA ALA A 365 0.22 4.40 3.47
C ALA A 365 -0.17 2.94 3.65
N THR A 366 -0.56 2.30 2.58
CA THR A 366 -0.90 0.87 2.59
C THR A 366 -0.14 0.17 1.49
N THR A 367 0.69 -0.78 1.86
CA THR A 367 1.27 -1.71 0.90
C THR A 367 0.32 -2.87 0.70
N ASN A 368 -0.62 -2.76 -0.20
CA ASN A 368 -1.28 -3.82 -0.97
C ASN A 368 -1.61 -5.16 -0.29
N ASN A 369 -1.90 -5.18 1.01
CA ASN A 369 -1.79 -6.41 1.78
C ASN A 369 -3.08 -7.21 1.94
N LEU A 370 -4.20 -6.77 1.39
CA LEU A 370 -5.35 -7.66 1.28
C LEU A 370 -5.05 -8.90 0.46
N THR A 371 -4.26 -8.76 -0.57
CA THR A 371 -3.80 -9.86 -1.41
C THR A 371 -3.20 -11.01 -0.65
N ASN A 372 -2.34 -10.72 0.32
CA ASN A 372 -1.63 -11.78 1.03
C ASN A 372 -2.53 -12.58 1.96
N SER A 373 -3.55 -11.95 2.49
CA SER A 373 -4.40 -12.57 3.50
C SER A 373 -5.72 -13.07 2.94
N LEU A 374 -6.34 -12.38 2.01
CA LEU A 374 -7.70 -12.63 1.55
C LEU A 374 -7.79 -12.89 0.06
N SER A 375 -7.15 -12.07 -0.76
CA SER A 375 -7.22 -12.10 -2.20
C SER A 375 -5.83 -11.89 -2.79
N SER A 376 -5.48 -12.63 -3.83
CA SER A 376 -4.24 -12.44 -4.59
C SER A 376 -4.47 -11.74 -5.91
N PHE A 377 -5.74 -11.46 -6.24
CA PHE A 377 -6.12 -10.80 -7.46
C PHE A 377 -6.34 -9.31 -7.23
N GLY A 378 -6.06 -8.50 -8.17
CA GLY A 378 -6.33 -7.09 -8.06
C GLY A 378 -5.19 -6.26 -7.50
N TYR A 379 -4.21 -6.90 -6.95
CA TYR A 379 -3.03 -6.24 -6.45
C TYR A 379 -1.86 -6.61 -7.33
N ARG A 380 -1.21 -5.80 -7.85
CA ARG A 380 0.06 -5.72 -8.54
C ARG A 380 0.91 -7.01 -8.64
N GLY A 381 0.34 -8.19 -8.80
CA GLY A 381 1.07 -9.45 -8.84
C GLY A 381 1.43 -9.97 -7.44
N HIS A 382 2.39 -10.87 -7.35
CA HIS A 382 2.84 -11.42 -6.08
C HIS A 382 3.43 -10.31 -5.19
N PRO A 383 3.12 -10.30 -3.87
CA PRO A 383 3.58 -9.27 -2.93
C PRO A 383 5.09 -9.11 -2.85
N ILE A 384 5.84 -10.12 -3.26
CA ILE A 384 7.29 -10.07 -3.32
C ILE A 384 7.76 -9.05 -4.34
N MET A 385 7.06 -8.91 -5.46
CA MET A 385 7.49 -8.07 -6.56
C MET A 385 6.68 -6.79 -6.73
N GLY A 386 5.84 -6.43 -5.82
CA GLY A 386 5.14 -5.13 -5.66
C GLY A 386 4.80 -4.28 -6.90
N GLY A 387 5.16 -4.73 -8.08
CA GLY A 387 5.16 -3.95 -9.31
C GLY A 387 3.99 -4.18 -10.24
N GLY A 388 3.19 -5.20 -9.99
CA GLY A 388 2.06 -5.52 -10.84
C GLY A 388 1.00 -4.41 -10.83
N LYS A 389 0.13 -4.42 -11.76
CA LYS A 389 -0.94 -3.44 -11.88
C LYS A 389 -2.19 -4.05 -11.28
N GLY A 390 -2.50 -3.64 -10.07
CA GLY A 390 -3.69 -4.07 -9.36
C GLY A 390 -4.94 -3.83 -10.17
N VAL A 391 -5.81 -4.81 -10.13
CA VAL A 391 -7.07 -4.75 -10.87
C VAL A 391 -8.11 -3.98 -10.06
N LEU A 392 -8.12 -4.16 -8.74
CA LEU A 392 -9.05 -3.50 -7.83
C LEU A 392 -8.42 -2.37 -6.99
N GLY A 393 -7.21 -1.93 -7.33
CA GLY A 393 -6.50 -0.93 -6.53
C GLY A 393 -5.79 -1.53 -5.32
N THR A 394 -5.33 -0.68 -4.44
CA THR A 394 -4.41 -1.04 -3.35
C THR A 394 -5.06 -1.06 -1.97
N ASN A 395 -6.31 -0.64 -1.87
CA ASN A 395 -7.02 -0.54 -0.61
C ASN A 395 -8.49 -0.94 -0.78
N PRO A 396 -9.01 -1.86 0.03
CA PRO A 396 -10.40 -2.33 -0.04
C PRO A 396 -11.40 -1.37 0.60
N ASN A 397 -10.99 -0.18 0.90
CA ASN A 397 -11.78 0.83 1.58
C ASN A 397 -13.10 1.09 0.84
N GLY A 398 -14.19 1.15 1.56
CA GLY A 398 -15.52 1.27 0.97
C GLY A 398 -16.05 -0.06 0.38
N THR A 399 -15.60 -1.21 0.93
CA THR A 399 -16.10 -2.54 0.55
C THR A 399 -16.55 -3.36 1.76
N TRP A 400 -17.36 -4.34 1.50
CA TRP A 400 -17.69 -5.42 2.42
C TRP A 400 -17.47 -6.77 1.71
N GLY A 401 -17.29 -7.83 2.46
CA GLY A 401 -17.24 -9.15 1.87
C GLY A 401 -17.24 -10.28 2.88
N VAL A 402 -17.46 -11.47 2.35
CA VAL A 402 -17.33 -12.75 3.04
C VAL A 402 -16.48 -13.68 2.22
N GLY A 403 -15.69 -14.50 2.88
CA GLY A 403 -14.82 -15.43 2.19
C GLY A 403 -14.59 -16.71 2.95
N ALA A 404 -14.18 -17.72 2.20
CA ALA A 404 -13.68 -18.97 2.71
C ALA A 404 -12.26 -19.21 2.19
N ARG A 405 -11.42 -19.82 3.04
CA ARG A 405 -10.08 -20.22 2.62
C ARG A 405 -9.68 -21.55 3.22
N ILE A 406 -8.78 -22.25 2.55
CA ILE A 406 -8.06 -23.39 3.11
C ILE A 406 -6.58 -23.09 2.90
N LYS A 407 -5.85 -22.88 3.99
CA LYS A 407 -4.39 -22.69 3.96
C LYS A 407 -3.68 -24.00 4.27
N ARG A 408 -2.41 -24.11 3.87
CA ARG A 408 -1.55 -25.27 4.15
C ARG A 408 -2.16 -26.61 3.73
N LEU A 409 -3.04 -26.58 2.70
CA LEU A 409 -3.54 -27.82 2.12
C LEU A 409 -2.36 -28.56 1.48
N SER A 410 -1.97 -29.70 2.05
CA SER A 410 -0.80 -30.44 1.63
C SER A 410 -1.12 -31.93 1.51
N PHE A 411 -0.68 -32.51 0.38
CA PHE A 411 -0.78 -33.95 0.09
C PHE A 411 0.59 -34.56 -0.15
N MET A 412 1.64 -33.75 -0.16
CA MET A 412 3.03 -34.12 -0.38
C MET A 412 3.93 -33.24 0.49
N ASP A 413 5.05 -33.80 0.91
CA ASP A 413 6.10 -33.03 1.58
C ASP A 413 6.55 -31.86 0.66
N ASP A 414 6.91 -30.73 1.25
CA ASP A 414 7.41 -29.54 0.57
C ASP A 414 6.44 -28.83 -0.41
N LEU A 415 5.23 -29.38 -0.63
CA LEU A 415 4.21 -28.78 -1.48
C LEU A 415 2.96 -28.42 -0.66
N SER A 416 2.60 -27.15 -0.62
CA SER A 416 1.40 -26.68 0.05
C SER A 416 0.57 -25.79 -0.84
N HIS A 417 -0.74 -25.85 -0.68
CA HIS A 417 -1.69 -25.06 -1.45
C HIS A 417 -2.53 -24.16 -0.54
N THR A 418 -3.01 -23.05 -1.11
CA THR A 418 -4.00 -22.18 -0.50
C THR A 418 -5.11 -21.90 -1.51
N LEU A 419 -6.33 -22.28 -1.16
CA LEU A 419 -7.54 -21.95 -1.91
C LEU A 419 -8.27 -20.82 -1.18
N ARG A 420 -8.76 -19.80 -1.93
CA ARG A 420 -9.60 -18.72 -1.41
C ARG A 420 -10.76 -18.47 -2.36
N VAL A 421 -11.93 -18.22 -1.79
CA VAL A 421 -13.12 -17.79 -2.51
C VAL A 421 -13.72 -16.61 -1.76
N ASN A 422 -13.89 -15.48 -2.42
CA ASN A 422 -14.40 -14.24 -1.85
C ASN A 422 -15.63 -13.77 -2.62
N TYR A 423 -16.71 -13.46 -1.93
CA TYR A 423 -17.81 -12.68 -2.46
C TYR A 423 -17.84 -11.33 -1.74
N PHE A 424 -17.86 -10.25 -2.49
CA PHE A 424 -17.74 -8.90 -1.94
C PHE A 424 -18.58 -7.90 -2.71
N GLY A 425 -18.79 -6.72 -2.12
CA GLY A 425 -19.48 -5.60 -2.75
C GLY A 425 -18.98 -4.27 -2.22
N GLY A 426 -19.51 -3.19 -2.77
CA GLY A 426 -19.20 -1.84 -2.29
C GLY A 426 -20.11 -1.40 -1.14
N THR A 427 -19.66 -0.39 -0.40
CA THR A 427 -20.44 0.29 0.64
C THR A 427 -20.70 1.76 0.30
N ASN A 428 -20.12 2.28 -0.78
CA ASN A 428 -20.32 3.68 -1.19
C ASN A 428 -21.69 3.89 -1.85
N ASP A 429 -22.23 5.11 -1.75
CA ASP A 429 -23.48 5.44 -2.42
C ASP A 429 -23.27 5.62 -3.94
N PRO A 430 -24.16 5.09 -4.80
CA PRO A 430 -24.10 5.29 -6.24
C PRO A 430 -24.17 6.75 -6.68
N LYS A 431 -24.86 7.62 -5.93
CA LYS A 431 -24.92 9.06 -6.25
C LYS A 431 -23.57 9.74 -6.04
N MET A 432 -22.82 9.34 -5.00
CA MET A 432 -21.46 9.82 -4.81
C MET A 432 -20.55 9.40 -5.96
N ALA A 433 -20.62 8.15 -6.41
CA ALA A 433 -19.90 7.69 -7.61
C ALA A 433 -20.25 8.51 -8.85
N ALA A 434 -21.54 8.80 -9.06
CA ALA A 434 -21.99 9.67 -10.15
C ALA A 434 -21.47 11.11 -10.02
N TYR A 435 -21.38 11.65 -8.82
CA TYR A 435 -20.80 12.95 -8.56
C TYR A 435 -19.30 12.97 -8.86
N ILE A 436 -18.53 12.02 -8.37
CA ILE A 436 -17.09 11.90 -8.59
C ILE A 436 -16.77 11.74 -10.08
N THR A 437 -17.49 10.89 -10.79
CA THR A 437 -17.28 10.63 -12.22
C THR A 437 -17.83 11.75 -13.11
N GLY A 438 -18.61 12.67 -12.57
CA GLY A 438 -19.20 13.78 -13.31
C GLY A 438 -20.34 13.42 -14.22
N ARG A 439 -21.02 12.37 -13.90
CA ARG A 439 -22.23 12.01 -14.59
C ARG A 439 -23.23 13.16 -14.56
N ARG A 440 -23.58 13.70 -15.72
CA ARG A 440 -24.76 14.55 -15.83
C ARG A 440 -25.99 13.67 -16.05
N PRO A 441 -27.15 14.05 -15.50
CA PRO A 441 -28.40 13.45 -15.95
C PRO A 441 -28.50 13.61 -17.46
N MET A 442 -29.11 12.65 -18.09
CA MET A 442 -29.24 12.39 -19.54
C MET A 442 -29.30 13.66 -20.40
N ASP A 443 -28.63 13.64 -21.54
CA ASP A 443 -28.89 14.63 -22.59
C ASP A 443 -30.34 14.57 -23.07
N GLY A 444 -30.80 15.55 -23.83
CA GLY A 444 -32.17 15.57 -24.37
C GLY A 444 -32.53 14.37 -25.26
N ALA A 445 -31.60 13.46 -25.54
CA ALA A 445 -31.77 12.20 -26.25
C ALA A 445 -31.77 10.97 -25.34
N GLY A 446 -31.79 11.17 -24.01
CA GLY A 446 -31.81 10.07 -23.03
C GLY A 446 -30.46 9.37 -22.81
N ARG A 447 -29.35 9.99 -23.24
CA ARG A 447 -28.01 9.42 -23.10
C ARG A 447 -27.29 10.03 -21.91
N ALA A 448 -26.68 9.20 -21.08
CA ALA A 448 -25.81 9.67 -20.00
C ALA A 448 -24.58 10.37 -20.58
N VAL A 449 -24.42 11.65 -20.31
CA VAL A 449 -23.26 12.42 -20.77
C VAL A 449 -22.20 12.41 -19.68
N TYR A 450 -21.10 11.73 -19.94
CA TYR A 450 -19.91 11.75 -19.07
C TYR A 450 -19.01 12.93 -19.45
N ARG A 451 -18.74 13.81 -18.50
CA ARG A 451 -17.77 14.88 -18.71
C ARG A 451 -16.33 14.40 -18.56
N ASN A 452 -16.11 13.40 -17.72
CA ASN A 452 -14.81 12.79 -17.51
C ASN A 452 -15.02 11.27 -17.58
N ASN A 453 -14.30 10.60 -18.45
CA ASN A 453 -14.32 9.15 -18.59
C ASN A 453 -13.62 8.45 -17.41
N THR A 454 -14.06 8.72 -16.17
CA THR A 454 -13.52 8.09 -14.97
C THR A 454 -14.24 6.79 -14.71
N ASP A 455 -13.49 5.74 -14.55
CA ASP A 455 -13.97 4.41 -14.21
C ASP A 455 -13.86 4.16 -12.70
N PHE A 456 -14.54 3.14 -12.18
CA PHE A 456 -14.51 2.74 -10.75
C PHE A 456 -13.08 2.53 -10.20
N ASN A 457 -12.09 2.28 -11.05
CA ASN A 457 -10.69 2.14 -10.72
C ASN A 457 -9.89 3.45 -10.68
N SER A 458 -10.50 4.58 -11.02
CA SER A 458 -9.76 5.85 -11.15
C SER A 458 -9.33 6.43 -9.80
N PHE A 459 -9.94 5.99 -8.71
CA PHE A 459 -9.71 6.47 -7.35
C PHE A 459 -9.41 5.34 -6.34
N GLY A 460 -8.67 4.34 -6.78
CA GLY A 460 -8.61 3.06 -6.08
C GLY A 460 -9.90 2.27 -6.30
N THR A 461 -10.13 1.26 -5.49
CA THR A 461 -11.38 0.50 -5.56
C THR A 461 -12.53 1.34 -5.04
N TYR A 462 -13.39 1.81 -5.93
CA TYR A 462 -14.57 2.57 -5.55
C TYR A 462 -15.83 1.84 -6.02
N LEU A 463 -16.18 0.78 -5.30
CA LEU A 463 -17.42 0.04 -5.54
C LEU A 463 -18.57 0.66 -4.73
N THR A 464 -19.75 0.64 -5.32
CA THR A 464 -20.96 1.12 -4.68
C THR A 464 -21.77 -0.04 -4.11
N ARG A 465 -22.76 0.26 -3.27
CA ARG A 465 -23.67 -0.76 -2.71
C ARG A 465 -24.49 -1.51 -3.76
N SER A 466 -24.48 -1.04 -5.02
CA SER A 466 -25.10 -1.73 -6.16
C SER A 466 -24.13 -2.65 -6.92
N ASP A 467 -22.86 -2.67 -6.53
CA ASP A 467 -21.81 -3.46 -7.17
C ASP A 467 -21.43 -4.65 -6.32
N SER A 468 -21.07 -5.75 -6.98
CA SER A 468 -20.52 -6.93 -6.31
C SER A 468 -19.48 -7.64 -7.17
N GLY A 469 -18.78 -8.60 -6.59
CA GLY A 469 -17.77 -9.40 -7.25
C GLY A 469 -17.56 -10.76 -6.62
N LEU A 470 -17.07 -11.68 -7.42
CA LEU A 470 -16.60 -13.00 -6.99
C LEU A 470 -15.15 -13.16 -7.39
N GLU A 471 -14.33 -13.58 -6.44
CA GLU A 471 -12.92 -13.86 -6.65
C GLU A 471 -12.58 -15.26 -6.20
N ILE A 472 -11.79 -15.98 -7.00
CA ILE A 472 -11.29 -17.32 -6.71
C ILE A 472 -9.79 -17.30 -6.93
N ASN A 473 -9.03 -17.73 -5.91
CA ASN A 473 -7.57 -17.83 -5.98
C ASN A 473 -7.11 -19.23 -5.55
N PHE A 474 -6.12 -19.74 -6.26
CA PHE A 474 -5.44 -20.98 -5.90
C PHE A 474 -3.94 -20.77 -6.03
N ASP A 475 -3.25 -20.84 -4.90
CA ASP A 475 -1.81 -20.63 -4.81
C ASP A 475 -1.13 -21.94 -4.40
N SER A 476 0.04 -22.21 -4.94
CA SER A 476 0.84 -23.40 -4.64
C SER A 476 2.27 -22.98 -4.32
N THR A 477 2.78 -23.42 -3.20
CA THR A 477 4.17 -23.19 -2.78
C THR A 477 4.90 -24.52 -2.73
N TYR A 478 5.97 -24.63 -3.53
CA TYR A 478 6.88 -25.77 -3.52
C TYR A 478 8.25 -25.33 -2.99
N LYS A 479 8.71 -25.98 -1.92
CA LYS A 479 10.05 -25.80 -1.36
C LYS A 479 11.01 -26.77 -2.02
N ALA A 480 11.71 -26.31 -3.07
CA ALA A 480 12.65 -27.14 -3.81
C ALA A 480 13.96 -27.41 -3.03
N ALA A 481 14.30 -26.50 -2.10
CA ALA A 481 15.38 -26.63 -1.13
C ALA A 481 15.05 -25.76 0.09
N GLU A 482 15.86 -25.87 1.15
CA GLU A 482 15.66 -25.08 2.38
C GLU A 482 15.51 -23.57 2.12
N ASN A 483 16.25 -23.08 1.15
CA ASN A 483 16.33 -21.67 0.79
C ASN A 483 15.82 -21.33 -0.63
N LEU A 484 15.22 -22.30 -1.34
CA LEU A 484 14.66 -22.10 -2.69
C LEU A 484 13.20 -22.51 -2.73
N SER A 485 12.34 -21.55 -3.05
CA SER A 485 10.90 -21.76 -3.18
C SER A 485 10.38 -21.33 -4.54
N PHE A 486 9.44 -22.10 -5.08
CA PHE A 486 8.61 -21.78 -6.24
C PHE A 486 7.19 -21.54 -5.77
N ILE A 487 6.60 -20.40 -6.14
CA ILE A 487 5.24 -20.05 -5.77
C ILE A 487 4.45 -19.78 -7.04
N LEU A 488 3.47 -20.61 -7.30
CA LEU A 488 2.50 -20.41 -8.39
C LEU A 488 1.25 -19.78 -7.78
N GLU A 489 0.87 -18.60 -8.26
CA GLU A 489 -0.39 -17.95 -7.93
C GLU A 489 -1.32 -17.94 -9.13
N THR A 490 -2.56 -18.31 -8.91
CA THR A 490 -3.61 -18.22 -9.92
C THR A 490 -4.82 -17.50 -9.34
N GLY A 491 -5.49 -16.69 -10.15
CA GLY A 491 -6.65 -15.94 -9.71
C GLY A 491 -7.62 -15.67 -10.86
N TYR A 492 -8.89 -15.66 -10.53
CA TYR A 492 -9.99 -15.25 -11.39
C TYR A 492 -10.92 -14.32 -10.63
N ILE A 493 -11.38 -13.26 -11.29
CA ILE A 493 -12.33 -12.31 -10.73
C ILE A 493 -13.41 -11.94 -11.75
N HIS A 494 -14.64 -11.97 -11.29
CA HIS A 494 -15.82 -11.49 -12.00
C HIS A 494 -16.47 -10.35 -11.21
N LEU A 495 -16.82 -9.26 -11.90
CA LEU A 495 -17.51 -8.12 -11.29
C LEU A 495 -18.88 -7.95 -11.89
N TRP A 496 -19.90 -7.82 -11.04
CA TRP A 496 -21.23 -7.34 -11.38
C TRP A 496 -21.31 -5.86 -11.04
N LEU A 497 -21.07 -5.01 -12.04
CA LEU A 497 -21.11 -3.56 -11.88
C LEU A 497 -22.45 -3.01 -12.32
N ASP A 498 -23.03 -2.11 -11.51
CA ASP A 498 -24.31 -1.49 -11.80
C ASP A 498 -24.21 -0.54 -13.01
N GLU A 499 -24.91 -0.88 -14.07
CA GLU A 499 -24.97 -0.05 -15.29
C GLU A 499 -25.58 1.33 -15.01
N GLY A 500 -26.47 1.42 -14.01
CA GLY A 500 -27.05 2.67 -13.55
C GLY A 500 -25.99 3.61 -12.98
N THR A 501 -25.03 3.09 -12.24
CA THR A 501 -23.94 3.84 -11.62
C THR A 501 -22.80 4.13 -12.57
N TRP A 502 -22.31 3.11 -13.27
CA TRP A 502 -21.08 3.20 -14.09
C TRP A 502 -21.37 3.44 -15.57
N GLY A 503 -22.65 3.38 -15.97
CA GLY A 503 -23.15 3.70 -17.28
C GLY A 503 -22.97 2.59 -18.29
N ARG A 504 -23.87 2.60 -19.27
CA ARG A 504 -23.62 1.97 -20.56
C ARG A 504 -22.78 2.94 -21.37
N TYR A 505 -21.55 2.60 -21.63
CA TYR A 505 -20.83 3.26 -22.69
C TYR A 505 -21.37 2.71 -24.01
N GLU A 506 -22.22 3.48 -24.68
CA GLU A 506 -22.41 3.30 -26.10
C GLU A 506 -21.28 4.05 -26.80
N ASN A 507 -20.46 3.35 -27.58
CA ASN A 507 -19.60 4.05 -28.52
C ASN A 507 -20.49 4.76 -29.55
N ILE A 508 -19.92 5.65 -30.37
CA ILE A 508 -20.62 6.36 -31.45
C ILE A 508 -21.29 5.37 -32.45
N ALA A 509 -20.95 4.07 -32.40
CA ALA A 509 -21.50 3.01 -33.24
C ALA A 509 -22.62 2.18 -32.56
N GLY A 510 -22.99 2.47 -31.31
CA GLY A 510 -24.11 1.80 -30.62
C GLY A 510 -23.75 0.43 -30.00
N ASP A 511 -22.48 0.09 -29.88
CA ASP A 511 -22.05 -1.15 -29.23
C ASP A 511 -22.09 -1.03 -27.71
N SER A 512 -22.75 -1.95 -27.02
CA SER A 512 -22.74 -2.02 -25.56
C SER A 512 -21.32 -2.32 -25.05
N LEU A 513 -20.87 -1.53 -24.08
CA LEU A 513 -19.54 -1.68 -23.49
C LEU A 513 -19.62 -2.57 -22.25
N ASN A 514 -19.25 -3.81 -22.40
CA ASN A 514 -19.24 -4.77 -21.30
C ASN A 514 -17.93 -4.73 -20.53
N TYR A 515 -18.03 -4.91 -19.22
CA TYR A 515 -16.88 -5.24 -18.39
C TYR A 515 -16.40 -6.67 -18.74
N LYS A 516 -15.10 -6.87 -18.61
CA LYS A 516 -14.45 -8.14 -18.88
C LYS A 516 -13.96 -8.72 -17.56
N ASP A 517 -14.14 -10.02 -17.39
CA ASP A 517 -13.50 -10.78 -16.33
C ASP A 517 -11.99 -10.67 -16.43
N ALA A 518 -11.33 -10.80 -15.30
CA ALA A 518 -9.89 -10.82 -15.26
C ALA A 518 -9.38 -12.11 -14.62
N TRP A 519 -8.22 -12.57 -15.08
CA TRP A 519 -7.52 -13.70 -14.48
C TRP A 519 -6.01 -13.51 -14.58
N LYS A 520 -5.28 -14.13 -13.68
CA LYS A 520 -3.83 -14.11 -13.65
C LYS A 520 -3.24 -15.48 -13.38
N VAL A 521 -2.01 -15.65 -13.86
CA VAL A 521 -1.10 -16.71 -13.44
C VAL A 521 0.26 -16.06 -13.19
N SER A 522 0.84 -16.28 -12.02
CA SER A 522 2.13 -15.75 -11.62
C SER A 522 3.01 -16.86 -11.08
N LEU A 523 4.20 -17.03 -11.64
CA LEU A 523 5.23 -17.91 -11.10
C LEU A 523 6.33 -17.05 -10.45
N ASN A 524 6.53 -17.26 -9.16
CA ASN A 524 7.56 -16.57 -8.39
C ASN A 524 8.62 -17.55 -7.93
N VAL A 525 9.89 -17.16 -8.07
CA VAL A 525 11.04 -17.93 -7.61
C VAL A 525 11.80 -17.10 -6.59
N ILE A 526 12.00 -17.67 -5.40
CA ILE A 526 12.66 -16.99 -4.28
C ILE A 526 13.81 -17.83 -3.81
N TYR A 527 15.02 -17.25 -3.87
CA TYR A 527 16.22 -17.81 -3.24
C TYR A 527 16.65 -16.90 -2.10
N ALA A 528 16.59 -17.41 -0.86
CA ALA A 528 17.00 -16.70 0.35
C ALA A 528 18.39 -17.16 0.82
N PHE A 529 19.19 -16.26 1.39
CA PHE A 529 20.54 -16.56 1.90
C PHE A 529 20.88 -15.70 3.13
#